data_ab0b4d74b256e9208484e2bec7add80b
#
_entry.id   ab0b4d74b256e9208484e2bec7add80b
#
_cell.length_a   1.000
_cell.length_b   1.000
_cell.length_c   1.000
_cell.angle_alpha   90.00
_cell.angle_beta   90.00
_cell.angle_gamma   90.00
#
_symmetry.space_group_name_H-M   'P 1'
#
loop_
_entity.id
_entity.type
_entity.pdbx_description
1 polymer ?
#
loop_
_entity_poly.entity_id
_entity_poly.type
_entity_poly.pdbx_seq_one_letter_code
_entity_poly.pdbx_strand_id
1 'polypeptide(L)'
;QELQQVYDMPVESNGYKDWPQGPGTYGEAGIVMEVGTGAILYAKNIDAHEYPASITKVLTALVALENGQLTDNVTFSHDSVAFLQRGDSSVGLKEGNVITLDQAMHAMLLASANEAAYAIGESVGVNAGHDYNWFIEQMNSRCKELGGENSNFANTNGLHDPNHYTCARDMALIGRELFKHPEFFQIVQTLNYTIPASETTEEHVFHQKHKMLQPSNSNYYPYTIGGK
;
A
#
# COMPACT_ATOMS: atom_id res chain seq x y z
N GLN A 1 -0.17 0.48 30.52
CA GLN A 1 -0.53 1.90 30.71
C GLN A 1 -0.51 2.67 29.38
N GLU A 2 0.56 2.54 28.58
CA GLU A 2 0.67 3.21 27.27
C GLU A 2 -0.46 2.84 26.29
N LEU A 3 -0.78 1.55 26.15
CA LEU A 3 -1.87 1.11 25.28
C LEU A 3 -3.24 1.65 25.69
N GLN A 4 -3.51 1.80 27.00
CA GLN A 4 -4.75 2.38 27.45
C GLN A 4 -4.81 3.88 27.16
N GLN A 5 -3.69 4.59 27.26
CA GLN A 5 -3.61 6.01 26.90
C GLN A 5 -3.92 6.21 25.41
N VAL A 6 -3.38 5.33 24.54
CA VAL A 6 -3.68 5.36 23.12
C VAL A 6 -5.16 5.07 22.85
N TYR A 7 -5.74 4.08 23.56
CA TYR A 7 -7.17 3.75 23.43
C TYR A 7 -8.07 4.91 23.82
N ASP A 8 -7.70 5.67 24.85
CA ASP A 8 -8.46 6.79 25.43
C ASP A 8 -8.23 8.13 24.70
N MET A 9 -7.39 8.17 23.67
CA MET A 9 -7.19 9.38 22.86
C MET A 9 -8.52 9.84 22.25
N PRO A 10 -8.73 11.16 22.10
CA PRO A 10 -9.97 11.69 21.56
C PRO A 10 -10.29 11.12 20.16
N VAL A 11 -11.52 10.67 20.00
CA VAL A 11 -12.11 10.32 18.72
C VAL A 11 -13.01 11.46 18.29
N GLU A 12 -12.70 12.03 17.11
CA GLU A 12 -13.52 13.05 16.50
C GLU A 12 -14.41 12.40 15.43
N SER A 13 -15.65 12.86 15.36
CA SER A 13 -16.54 12.54 14.27
C SER A 13 -16.58 13.68 13.26
N ASN A 14 -17.31 13.50 12.16
CA ASN A 14 -17.68 14.64 11.34
C ASN A 14 -18.63 15.57 12.15
N GLY A 15 -18.76 16.83 11.73
CA GLY A 15 -19.58 17.83 12.40
C GLY A 15 -21.10 17.68 12.22
N TYR A 16 -21.58 16.52 11.74
CA TYR A 16 -23.00 16.27 11.54
C TYR A 16 -23.73 16.05 12.89
N LYS A 17 -24.87 16.71 13.03
CA LYS A 17 -25.72 16.54 14.21
C LYS A 17 -26.09 15.07 14.40
N ASP A 18 -26.01 14.61 15.65
CA ASP A 18 -26.37 13.24 16.06
C ASP A 18 -25.51 12.13 15.43
N TRP A 19 -24.36 12.46 14.83
CA TRP A 19 -23.44 11.46 14.34
C TRP A 19 -22.83 10.67 15.51
N PRO A 20 -22.87 9.34 15.49
CA PRO A 20 -22.34 8.55 16.59
C PRO A 20 -20.82 8.72 16.69
N GLN A 21 -20.33 8.92 17.89
CA GLN A 21 -18.91 8.83 18.17
C GLN A 21 -18.47 7.38 18.02
N GLY A 22 -17.42 7.15 17.25
CA GLY A 22 -16.86 5.81 17.06
C GLY A 22 -16.18 5.26 18.31
N PRO A 23 -15.84 3.96 18.29
CA PRO A 23 -15.12 3.32 19.41
C PRO A 23 -13.68 3.83 19.52
N GLY A 24 -13.10 3.72 20.72
CA GLY A 24 -11.66 3.83 20.90
C GLY A 24 -10.93 2.70 20.15
N THR A 25 -9.69 2.93 19.80
CA THR A 25 -8.82 1.93 19.15
C THR A 25 -7.42 1.98 19.75
N TYR A 26 -6.68 0.88 19.64
CA TYR A 26 -5.27 0.80 20.05
C TYR A 26 -4.30 1.35 19.00
N GLY A 27 -4.79 1.81 17.85
CA GLY A 27 -4.00 2.54 16.88
C GLY A 27 -3.87 4.01 17.28
N GLU A 28 -2.69 4.60 17.11
CA GLU A 28 -2.43 6.01 17.43
C GLU A 28 -3.19 6.96 16.51
N ALA A 29 -3.42 6.56 15.26
CA ALA A 29 -4.24 7.27 14.30
C ALA A 29 -5.20 6.32 13.60
N GLY A 30 -6.33 6.83 13.14
CA GLY A 30 -7.33 6.07 12.39
C GLY A 30 -8.34 6.96 11.70
N ILE A 31 -8.79 6.54 10.53
CA ILE A 31 -9.79 7.25 9.74
C ILE A 31 -10.75 6.27 9.05
N VAL A 32 -11.99 6.68 8.94
CA VAL A 32 -12.95 6.08 8.02
C VAL A 32 -13.48 7.19 7.12
N MET A 33 -13.33 7.02 5.82
CA MET A 33 -13.75 7.96 4.80
C MET A 33 -14.74 7.30 3.85
N GLU A 34 -15.83 7.98 3.53
CA GLU A 34 -16.79 7.53 2.51
C GLU A 34 -16.22 7.82 1.11
N VAL A 35 -16.19 6.80 0.25
CA VAL A 35 -15.49 6.87 -1.04
C VAL A 35 -16.12 7.85 -2.01
N GLY A 36 -17.47 7.89 -2.10
CA GLY A 36 -18.18 8.72 -3.08
C GLY A 36 -18.00 10.21 -2.84
N THR A 37 -18.18 10.63 -1.60
CA THR A 37 -18.17 12.06 -1.21
C THR A 37 -16.85 12.52 -0.59
N GLY A 38 -16.05 11.60 -0.04
CA GLY A 38 -14.88 11.91 0.78
C GLY A 38 -15.24 12.36 2.20
N ALA A 39 -16.48 12.16 2.64
CA ALA A 39 -16.89 12.49 3.99
C ALA A 39 -16.14 11.66 5.02
N ILE A 40 -15.62 12.31 6.06
CA ILE A 40 -14.92 11.64 7.15
C ILE A 40 -15.96 11.15 8.16
N LEU A 41 -16.07 9.84 8.34
CA LEU A 41 -17.04 9.20 9.23
C LEU A 41 -16.47 8.91 10.60
N TYR A 42 -15.16 8.75 10.69
CA TYR A 42 -14.40 8.51 11.92
C TYR A 42 -13.04 9.18 11.79
N ALA A 43 -12.60 9.86 12.83
CA ALA A 43 -11.30 10.52 12.84
C ALA A 43 -10.65 10.39 14.23
N LYS A 44 -9.44 9.89 14.26
CA LYS A 44 -8.57 9.85 15.42
C LYS A 44 -7.17 10.25 14.97
N ASN A 45 -6.70 11.42 15.45
CA ASN A 45 -5.34 11.91 15.18
C ASN A 45 -4.93 11.85 13.70
N ILE A 46 -5.86 12.22 12.81
CA ILE A 46 -5.74 11.94 11.37
C ILE A 46 -4.68 12.75 10.63
N ASP A 47 -4.19 13.82 11.22
CA ASP A 47 -3.15 14.70 10.64
C ASP A 47 -1.77 14.51 11.28
N ALA A 48 -1.64 13.61 12.25
CA ALA A 48 -0.36 13.32 12.88
C ALA A 48 0.59 12.61 11.92
N HIS A 49 1.87 12.98 11.99
CA HIS A 49 2.92 12.30 11.24
C HIS A 49 3.15 10.91 11.82
N GLU A 50 2.98 9.89 10.98
CA GLU A 50 3.18 8.49 11.30
C GLU A 50 4.10 7.85 10.29
N TYR A 51 4.82 6.82 10.70
CA TYR A 51 5.60 5.99 9.79
C TYR A 51 4.67 4.94 9.14
N PRO A 52 4.42 5.03 7.82
CA PRO A 52 3.38 4.22 7.18
C PRO A 52 3.74 2.75 7.07
N ALA A 53 5.02 2.40 7.14
CA ALA A 53 5.46 1.05 6.83
C ALA A 53 4.86 0.55 5.50
N SER A 54 4.43 -0.68 5.43
CA SER A 54 3.94 -1.29 4.17
C SER A 54 2.65 -0.71 3.60
N ILE A 55 1.90 0.14 4.31
CA ILE A 55 0.78 0.85 3.66
C ILE A 55 1.25 1.86 2.59
N THR A 56 2.52 2.24 2.59
CA THR A 56 3.18 2.95 1.47
C THR A 56 2.88 2.31 0.12
N LYS A 57 2.83 0.97 0.06
CA LYS A 57 2.61 0.19 -1.17
C LYS A 57 1.28 0.48 -1.86
N VAL A 58 0.32 1.04 -1.13
CA VAL A 58 -0.95 1.54 -1.70
C VAL A 58 -0.70 2.69 -2.68
N LEU A 59 0.16 3.64 -2.31
CA LEU A 59 0.54 4.73 -3.21
C LEU A 59 1.45 4.24 -4.35
N THR A 60 2.35 3.32 -4.07
CA THR A 60 3.16 2.67 -5.11
C THR A 60 2.27 2.00 -6.16
N ALA A 61 1.22 1.31 -5.73
CA ALA A 61 0.23 0.71 -6.63
C ALA A 61 -0.48 1.76 -7.48
N LEU A 62 -0.93 2.86 -6.88
CA LEU A 62 -1.63 3.93 -7.61
C LEU A 62 -0.73 4.53 -8.70
N VAL A 63 0.48 4.92 -8.35
CA VAL A 63 1.43 5.53 -9.31
C VAL A 63 1.80 4.53 -10.41
N ALA A 64 1.97 3.25 -10.09
CA ALA A 64 2.26 2.22 -11.08
C ALA A 64 1.08 2.02 -12.06
N LEU A 65 -0.15 1.96 -11.57
CA LEU A 65 -1.35 1.84 -12.41
C LEU A 65 -1.58 3.05 -13.32
N GLU A 66 -1.21 4.23 -12.87
CA GLU A 66 -1.37 5.47 -13.65
C GLU A 66 -0.26 5.67 -14.70
N ASN A 67 0.91 5.02 -14.56
CA ASN A 67 2.09 5.24 -15.41
C ASN A 67 2.57 3.98 -16.14
N GLY A 68 1.97 2.82 -15.92
CA GLY A 68 2.35 1.55 -16.54
C GLY A 68 1.15 0.75 -17.01
N GLN A 69 1.45 -0.32 -17.75
CA GLN A 69 0.46 -1.31 -18.17
C GLN A 69 0.70 -2.61 -17.39
N LEU A 70 -0.36 -3.32 -17.02
CA LEU A 70 -0.24 -4.59 -16.28
C LEU A 70 0.59 -5.66 -17.02
N THR A 71 0.71 -5.56 -18.33
CA THR A 71 1.51 -6.43 -19.19
C THR A 71 2.97 -6.02 -19.32
N ASP A 72 3.36 -4.86 -18.80
CA ASP A 72 4.74 -4.39 -18.85
C ASP A 72 5.66 -5.32 -18.05
N ASN A 73 6.89 -5.45 -18.49
CA ASN A 73 7.90 -6.19 -17.77
C ASN A 73 8.40 -5.41 -16.53
N VAL A 74 8.49 -6.11 -15.43
CA VAL A 74 9.18 -5.66 -14.21
C VAL A 74 10.44 -6.52 -14.08
N THR A 75 11.59 -5.87 -14.15
CA THR A 75 12.91 -6.49 -14.04
C THR A 75 13.47 -6.25 -12.63
N PHE A 76 13.94 -7.31 -12.00
CA PHE A 76 14.55 -7.26 -10.68
C PHE A 76 16.04 -6.99 -10.82
N SER A 77 16.45 -5.76 -10.56
CA SER A 77 17.86 -5.35 -10.53
C SER A 77 18.55 -5.83 -9.26
N HIS A 78 19.86 -5.67 -9.19
CA HIS A 78 20.62 -5.86 -7.95
C HIS A 78 20.04 -5.02 -6.82
N ASP A 79 19.78 -3.73 -7.08
CA ASP A 79 19.29 -2.79 -6.06
C ASP A 79 17.89 -3.15 -5.55
N SER A 80 17.05 -3.79 -6.37
CA SER A 80 15.71 -4.21 -5.97
C SER A 80 15.69 -5.34 -4.93
N VAL A 81 16.79 -6.05 -4.73
CA VAL A 81 16.89 -7.24 -3.85
C VAL A 81 17.99 -7.14 -2.81
N ALA A 82 19.05 -6.36 -3.05
CA ALA A 82 20.25 -6.32 -2.19
C ALA A 82 20.00 -5.72 -0.80
N PHE A 83 18.96 -4.89 -0.64
CA PHE A 83 18.61 -4.29 0.65
C PHE A 83 17.87 -5.25 1.59
N LEU A 84 17.34 -6.36 1.09
CA LEU A 84 16.53 -7.29 1.89
C LEU A 84 17.33 -7.87 3.05
N GLN A 85 16.74 -7.83 4.22
CA GLN A 85 17.28 -8.41 5.45
C GLN A 85 16.40 -9.55 5.95
N ARG A 86 16.95 -10.38 6.83
CA ARG A 86 16.20 -11.45 7.46
C ARG A 86 15.02 -10.89 8.24
N GLY A 87 13.81 -11.31 7.86
CA GLY A 87 12.56 -10.87 8.47
C GLY A 87 11.78 -9.86 7.64
N ASP A 88 12.38 -9.30 6.60
CA ASP A 88 11.67 -8.47 5.65
C ASP A 88 10.61 -9.27 4.88
N SER A 89 9.50 -8.61 4.55
CA SER A 89 8.47 -9.23 3.71
C SER A 89 8.98 -9.40 2.28
N SER A 90 9.01 -10.64 1.81
CA SER A 90 9.52 -11.03 0.49
C SER A 90 8.79 -12.28 0.00
N VAL A 91 8.74 -12.47 -1.30
CA VAL A 91 8.29 -13.72 -1.95
C VAL A 91 9.45 -14.48 -2.60
N GLY A 92 10.69 -14.00 -2.41
CA GLY A 92 11.91 -14.66 -2.85
C GLY A 92 12.29 -14.39 -4.31
N LEU A 93 11.81 -13.30 -4.90
CA LEU A 93 12.27 -12.85 -6.22
C LEU A 93 13.73 -12.39 -6.14
N LYS A 94 14.49 -12.68 -7.20
CA LYS A 94 15.95 -12.54 -7.23
C LYS A 94 16.38 -11.60 -8.36
N GLU A 95 17.60 -11.09 -8.25
CA GLU A 95 18.25 -10.35 -9.34
C GLU A 95 18.18 -11.15 -10.66
N GLY A 96 17.81 -10.47 -11.74
CA GLY A 96 17.64 -11.04 -13.07
C GLY A 96 16.26 -11.62 -13.35
N ASN A 97 15.38 -11.78 -12.34
CA ASN A 97 14.01 -12.19 -12.61
C ASN A 97 13.26 -11.12 -13.40
N VAL A 98 12.41 -11.56 -14.32
CA VAL A 98 11.51 -10.70 -15.10
C VAL A 98 10.11 -11.28 -15.00
N ILE A 99 9.17 -10.49 -14.54
CA ILE A 99 7.75 -10.82 -14.42
C ILE A 99 6.90 -9.66 -14.92
N THR A 100 5.61 -9.86 -15.08
CA THR A 100 4.72 -8.76 -15.48
C THR A 100 4.44 -7.82 -14.32
N LEU A 101 4.04 -6.58 -14.63
CA LEU A 101 3.58 -5.62 -13.61
C LEU A 101 2.39 -6.19 -12.82
N ASP A 102 1.47 -6.89 -13.46
CA ASP A 102 0.37 -7.59 -12.79
C ASP A 102 0.87 -8.58 -11.73
N GLN A 103 1.83 -9.42 -12.09
CA GLN A 103 2.44 -10.39 -11.17
C GLN A 103 3.17 -9.71 -10.02
N ALA A 104 3.93 -8.66 -10.31
CA ALA A 104 4.65 -7.88 -9.29
C ALA A 104 3.68 -7.15 -8.35
N MET A 105 2.56 -6.62 -8.87
CA MET A 105 1.50 -6.00 -8.07
C MET A 105 0.84 -7.00 -7.11
N HIS A 106 0.57 -8.23 -7.56
CA HIS A 106 0.07 -9.30 -6.68
C HIS A 106 1.07 -9.62 -5.56
N ALA A 107 2.34 -9.78 -5.88
CA ALA A 107 3.38 -10.02 -4.87
C ALA A 107 3.47 -8.87 -3.85
N MET A 108 3.44 -7.64 -4.32
CA MET A 108 3.51 -6.44 -3.48
C MET A 108 2.29 -6.30 -2.56
N LEU A 109 1.08 -6.45 -3.09
CA LEU A 109 -0.16 -6.16 -2.35
C LEU A 109 -0.63 -7.34 -1.48
N LEU A 110 -0.50 -8.58 -1.95
CA LEU A 110 -0.95 -9.77 -1.20
C LEU A 110 0.06 -10.18 -0.14
N ALA A 111 1.33 -10.28 -0.51
CA ALA A 111 2.41 -10.78 0.35
C ALA A 111 3.28 -9.67 0.96
N SER A 112 3.02 -8.41 0.60
CA SER A 112 3.83 -7.27 1.05
C SER A 112 5.31 -7.33 0.60
N ALA A 113 5.61 -7.94 -0.55
CA ALA A 113 6.97 -8.13 -1.04
C ALA A 113 7.69 -6.79 -1.24
N ASN A 114 8.75 -6.55 -0.48
CA ASN A 114 9.52 -5.30 -0.53
C ASN A 114 10.33 -5.18 -1.83
N GLU A 115 10.92 -6.29 -2.31
CA GLU A 115 11.62 -6.36 -3.58
C GLU A 115 10.70 -6.05 -4.76
N ALA A 116 9.45 -6.53 -4.72
CA ALA A 116 8.47 -6.24 -5.76
C ALA A 116 8.12 -4.75 -5.80
N ALA A 117 7.95 -4.11 -4.65
CA ALA A 117 7.67 -2.67 -4.58
C ALA A 117 8.81 -1.83 -5.15
N TYR A 118 10.06 -2.21 -4.87
CA TYR A 118 11.23 -1.53 -5.43
C TYR A 118 11.32 -1.72 -6.94
N ALA A 119 11.24 -2.97 -7.41
CA ALA A 119 11.33 -3.31 -8.82
C ALA A 119 10.20 -2.67 -9.66
N ILE A 120 9.00 -2.53 -9.10
CA ILE A 120 7.90 -1.78 -9.73
C ILE A 120 8.31 -0.32 -9.95
N GLY A 121 8.78 0.37 -8.90
CA GLY A 121 9.17 1.77 -9.00
C GLY A 121 10.29 1.98 -10.03
N GLU A 122 11.30 1.12 -10.03
CA GLU A 122 12.41 1.17 -10.96
C GLU A 122 11.95 0.89 -12.40
N SER A 123 11.20 -0.19 -12.64
CA SER A 123 10.77 -0.58 -13.99
C SER A 123 9.76 0.40 -14.58
N VAL A 124 8.80 0.88 -13.80
CA VAL A 124 7.84 1.89 -14.27
C VAL A 124 8.57 3.20 -14.59
N GLY A 125 9.53 3.61 -13.75
CA GLY A 125 10.37 4.77 -14.02
C GLY A 125 11.14 4.64 -15.33
N VAL A 126 11.82 3.52 -15.54
CA VAL A 126 12.58 3.24 -16.77
C VAL A 126 11.68 3.22 -18.00
N ASN A 127 10.52 2.56 -17.93
CA ASN A 127 9.55 2.51 -19.03
C ASN A 127 9.00 3.89 -19.40
N ALA A 128 8.92 4.81 -18.43
CA ALA A 128 8.55 6.20 -18.64
C ALA A 128 9.70 7.08 -19.16
N GLY A 129 10.91 6.53 -19.35
CA GLY A 129 12.10 7.25 -19.78
C GLY A 129 12.87 7.94 -18.65
N HIS A 130 12.68 7.48 -17.43
CA HIS A 130 13.24 8.05 -16.20
C HIS A 130 13.90 6.96 -15.34
N ASP A 131 13.88 7.13 -14.03
CA ASP A 131 14.49 6.24 -13.04
C ASP A 131 13.61 6.02 -11.80
N TYR A 132 14.14 5.29 -10.81
CA TYR A 132 13.48 5.05 -9.53
C TYR A 132 13.18 6.35 -8.76
N ASN A 133 14.08 7.32 -8.79
CA ASN A 133 13.88 8.60 -8.09
C ASN A 133 12.71 9.38 -8.68
N TRP A 134 12.58 9.38 -10.00
CA TRP A 134 11.41 9.97 -10.66
C TRP A 134 10.10 9.33 -10.16
N PHE A 135 10.08 7.99 -9.98
CA PHE A 135 8.89 7.33 -9.47
C PHE A 135 8.53 7.82 -8.06
N ILE A 136 9.51 8.00 -7.18
CA ILE A 136 9.31 8.58 -5.84
C ILE A 136 8.80 10.02 -5.93
N GLU A 137 9.33 10.83 -6.84
CA GLU A 137 8.82 12.17 -7.10
C GLU A 137 7.35 12.14 -7.54
N GLN A 138 6.97 11.18 -8.38
CA GLN A 138 5.56 10.99 -8.76
C GLN A 138 4.69 10.60 -7.56
N MET A 139 5.17 9.74 -6.66
CA MET A 139 4.45 9.42 -5.42
C MET A 139 4.15 10.69 -4.61
N ASN A 140 5.15 11.53 -4.38
CA ASN A 140 4.98 12.77 -3.62
C ASN A 140 4.09 13.79 -4.35
N SER A 141 4.27 13.95 -5.65
CA SER A 141 3.44 14.84 -6.47
C SER A 141 1.98 14.39 -6.46
N ARG A 142 1.75 13.10 -6.65
CA ARG A 142 0.39 12.55 -6.67
C ARG A 142 -0.32 12.70 -5.33
N CYS A 143 0.38 12.47 -4.22
CA CYS A 143 -0.17 12.70 -2.90
C CYS A 143 -0.65 14.15 -2.72
N LYS A 144 0.16 15.13 -3.14
CA LYS A 144 -0.21 16.56 -3.11
C LYS A 144 -1.41 16.88 -3.99
N GLU A 145 -1.45 16.35 -5.21
CA GLU A 145 -2.58 16.53 -6.14
C GLU A 145 -3.91 16.02 -5.56
N LEU A 146 -3.85 14.96 -4.75
CA LEU A 146 -5.00 14.41 -4.06
C LEU A 146 -5.40 15.20 -2.80
N GLY A 147 -4.65 16.23 -2.44
CA GLY A 147 -4.88 17.06 -1.27
C GLY A 147 -4.09 16.62 -0.02
N GLY A 148 -3.12 15.72 -0.17
CA GLY A 148 -2.23 15.30 0.92
C GLY A 148 -1.20 16.38 1.24
N GLU A 149 -1.16 16.84 2.49
CA GLU A 149 -0.30 17.94 2.94
C GLU A 149 0.73 17.53 3.99
N ASN A 150 0.58 16.32 4.55
CA ASN A 150 1.37 15.86 5.71
C ASN A 150 2.18 14.59 5.41
N SER A 151 2.64 14.43 4.17
CA SER A 151 3.38 13.23 3.74
C SER A 151 4.65 13.57 3.00
N ASN A 152 5.64 12.71 3.19
CA ASN A 152 6.83 12.63 2.35
C ASN A 152 7.22 11.16 2.20
N PHE A 153 7.26 10.68 0.97
CA PHE A 153 7.61 9.30 0.65
C PHE A 153 9.06 9.27 0.14
N ALA A 154 9.90 8.46 0.78
CA ALA A 154 11.32 8.32 0.47
C ALA A 154 11.64 7.01 -0.27
N ASN A 155 10.70 6.06 -0.31
CA ASN A 155 10.85 4.78 -0.98
C ASN A 155 9.48 4.20 -1.38
N THR A 156 9.48 3.09 -2.11
CA THR A 156 8.26 2.45 -2.64
C THR A 156 7.71 1.33 -1.76
N ASN A 157 8.46 0.85 -0.76
CA ASN A 157 8.13 -0.33 0.03
C ASN A 157 7.70 -0.04 1.47
N GLY A 158 8.03 1.15 1.99
CA GLY A 158 7.71 1.57 3.35
C GLY A 158 8.74 1.14 4.41
N LEU A 159 9.91 0.64 4.01
CA LEU A 159 11.01 0.44 4.96
C LEU A 159 11.37 1.76 5.65
N HIS A 160 11.77 1.66 6.90
CA HIS A 160 11.97 2.83 7.73
C HIS A 160 13.03 3.78 7.18
N ASP A 161 12.63 5.05 7.07
CA ASP A 161 13.48 6.20 6.84
C ASP A 161 12.89 7.37 7.64
N PRO A 162 13.67 8.16 8.37
CA PRO A 162 13.17 9.27 9.17
C PRO A 162 12.45 10.35 8.34
N ASN A 163 12.72 10.41 7.04
CA ASN A 163 12.05 11.31 6.10
C ASN A 163 10.85 10.65 5.39
N HIS A 164 10.50 9.42 5.74
CA HIS A 164 9.38 8.68 5.16
C HIS A 164 8.22 8.67 6.14
N TYR A 165 7.27 9.57 5.97
CA TYR A 165 6.12 9.73 6.86
C TYR A 165 4.85 10.09 6.08
N THR A 166 3.73 9.87 6.71
CA THR A 166 2.40 10.21 6.20
C THR A 166 1.45 10.50 7.36
N CYS A 167 0.18 10.69 7.07
CA CYS A 167 -0.89 10.72 8.05
C CYS A 167 -2.11 9.93 7.58
N ALA A 168 -3.03 9.62 8.48
CA ALA A 168 -4.21 8.83 8.16
C ALA A 168 -5.07 9.50 7.07
N ARG A 169 -5.24 10.83 7.13
CA ARG A 169 -5.98 11.59 6.12
C ARG A 169 -5.39 11.40 4.73
N ASP A 170 -4.09 11.59 4.57
CA ASP A 170 -3.42 11.50 3.27
C ASP A 170 -3.53 10.08 2.69
N MET A 171 -3.37 9.06 3.51
CA MET A 171 -3.54 7.66 3.08
C MET A 171 -4.98 7.34 2.69
N ALA A 172 -5.97 7.93 3.34
CA ALA A 172 -7.37 7.77 2.95
C ALA A 172 -7.68 8.42 1.59
N LEU A 173 -7.10 9.59 1.31
CA LEU A 173 -7.22 10.26 0.01
C LEU A 173 -6.61 9.40 -1.12
N ILE A 174 -5.45 8.80 -0.87
CA ILE A 174 -4.79 7.88 -1.80
C ILE A 174 -5.66 6.63 -2.02
N GLY A 175 -6.15 6.02 -0.95
CA GLY A 175 -7.04 4.86 -1.02
C GLY A 175 -8.31 5.16 -1.80
N ARG A 176 -8.93 6.31 -1.58
CA ARG A 176 -10.12 6.76 -2.31
C ARG A 176 -9.87 6.84 -3.82
N GLU A 177 -8.71 7.34 -4.25
CA GLU A 177 -8.34 7.40 -5.66
C GLU A 177 -8.17 6.00 -6.27
N LEU A 178 -7.58 5.06 -5.54
CA LEU A 178 -7.44 3.68 -5.98
C LEU A 178 -8.78 2.99 -6.25
N PHE A 179 -9.85 3.38 -5.57
CA PHE A 179 -11.20 2.86 -5.84
C PHE A 179 -11.74 3.22 -7.23
N LYS A 180 -11.07 4.08 -7.98
CA LYS A 180 -11.39 4.36 -9.39
C LYS A 180 -10.72 3.38 -10.37
N HIS A 181 -9.83 2.50 -9.88
CA HIS A 181 -9.08 1.53 -10.69
C HIS A 181 -9.61 0.11 -10.46
N PRO A 182 -10.40 -0.45 -11.40
CA PRO A 182 -10.95 -1.81 -11.28
C PRO A 182 -9.88 -2.89 -11.10
N GLU A 183 -8.70 -2.69 -11.70
CA GLU A 183 -7.56 -3.60 -11.62
C GLU A 183 -7.08 -3.77 -10.16
N PHE A 184 -7.12 -2.69 -9.39
CA PHE A 184 -6.77 -2.74 -7.97
C PHE A 184 -7.69 -3.68 -7.19
N PHE A 185 -9.00 -3.63 -7.44
CA PHE A 185 -9.95 -4.51 -6.78
C PHE A 185 -9.68 -5.98 -7.10
N GLN A 186 -9.44 -6.30 -8.35
CA GLN A 186 -9.15 -7.68 -8.77
C GLN A 186 -7.92 -8.23 -8.06
N ILE A 187 -6.85 -7.42 -7.96
CA ILE A 187 -5.62 -7.82 -7.30
C ILE A 187 -5.85 -8.04 -5.80
N VAL A 188 -6.39 -7.07 -5.09
CA VAL A 188 -6.48 -7.10 -3.61
C VAL A 188 -7.51 -8.09 -3.08
N GLN A 189 -8.44 -8.58 -3.89
CA GLN A 189 -9.40 -9.63 -3.53
C GLN A 189 -8.84 -11.04 -3.74
N THR A 190 -7.71 -11.18 -4.42
CA THR A 190 -7.09 -12.48 -4.71
C THR A 190 -6.60 -13.14 -3.42
N LEU A 191 -7.02 -14.36 -3.15
CA LEU A 191 -6.63 -15.09 -1.94
C LEU A 191 -5.32 -15.87 -2.10
N ASN A 192 -5.12 -16.47 -3.26
CA ASN A 192 -3.94 -17.26 -3.60
C ASN A 192 -3.46 -16.86 -4.98
N TYR A 193 -2.16 -16.74 -5.15
CA TYR A 193 -1.57 -16.37 -6.42
C TYR A 193 -0.31 -17.19 -6.69
N THR A 194 -0.13 -17.55 -7.94
CA THR A 194 1.06 -18.26 -8.41
C THR A 194 1.70 -17.49 -9.56
N ILE A 195 2.96 -17.10 -9.40
CA ILE A 195 3.80 -16.69 -10.52
C ILE A 195 4.42 -17.98 -11.09
N PRO A 196 4.08 -18.39 -12.32
CA PRO A 196 4.61 -19.63 -12.87
C PRO A 196 6.10 -19.52 -13.16
N ALA A 197 6.79 -20.64 -13.12
CA ALA A 197 8.18 -20.70 -13.57
C ALA A 197 8.32 -20.24 -15.03
N SER A 198 9.40 -19.54 -15.31
CA SER A 198 9.76 -19.04 -16.65
C SER A 198 11.27 -19.25 -16.92
N GLU A 199 11.77 -18.72 -18.02
CA GLU A 199 13.20 -18.72 -18.29
C GLU A 199 14.03 -17.91 -17.28
N THR A 200 13.40 -16.91 -16.61
CA THR A 200 14.09 -16.00 -15.70
C THR A 200 13.78 -16.25 -14.25
N THR A 201 12.73 -17.00 -13.91
CA THR A 201 12.31 -17.20 -12.51
C THR A 201 11.81 -18.61 -12.25
N GLU A 202 12.00 -19.10 -11.05
CA GLU A 202 11.30 -20.25 -10.49
C GLU A 202 9.83 -19.92 -10.20
N GLU A 203 9.01 -20.93 -9.90
CA GLU A 203 7.63 -20.73 -9.46
C GLU A 203 7.59 -20.09 -8.09
N HIS A 204 6.71 -19.08 -7.90
CA HIS A 204 6.44 -18.45 -6.64
C HIS A 204 4.95 -18.55 -6.29
N VAL A 205 4.65 -19.14 -5.14
CA VAL A 205 3.29 -19.27 -4.60
C VAL A 205 3.18 -18.46 -3.31
N PHE A 206 2.17 -17.59 -3.25
CA PHE A 206 1.92 -16.79 -2.04
C PHE A 206 0.42 -16.55 -1.82
N HIS A 207 0.10 -16.13 -0.62
CA HIS A 207 -1.26 -16.01 -0.14
C HIS A 207 -1.57 -14.60 0.37
N GLN A 208 -2.85 -14.24 0.31
CA GLN A 208 -3.36 -13.01 0.89
C GLN A 208 -3.07 -12.97 2.39
N LYS A 209 -2.41 -11.89 2.87
CA LYS A 209 -2.15 -11.68 4.30
C LYS A 209 -3.28 -10.96 5.04
N HIS A 210 -4.22 -10.36 4.33
CA HIS A 210 -5.30 -9.59 4.93
C HIS A 210 -6.34 -10.51 5.59
N LYS A 211 -6.34 -10.53 6.90
CA LYS A 211 -7.15 -11.47 7.70
C LYS A 211 -8.65 -11.33 7.50
N MET A 212 -9.13 -10.11 7.22
CA MET A 212 -10.57 -9.87 6.99
C MET A 212 -11.09 -10.45 5.67
N LEU A 213 -10.19 -10.82 4.74
CA LEU A 213 -10.55 -11.48 3.48
C LEU A 213 -10.51 -13.00 3.56
N GLN A 214 -9.99 -13.58 4.62
CA GLN A 214 -9.80 -15.02 4.76
C GLN A 214 -11.01 -15.66 5.46
N PRO A 215 -11.84 -16.47 4.79
CA PRO A 215 -13.07 -17.02 5.39
C PRO A 215 -12.85 -17.88 6.64
N SER A 216 -11.66 -18.47 6.76
CA SER A 216 -11.29 -19.29 7.94
C SER A 216 -10.77 -18.48 9.12
N ASN A 217 -10.58 -17.17 8.96
CA ASN A 217 -10.03 -16.30 10.01
C ASN A 217 -11.15 -15.72 10.87
N SER A 218 -10.93 -15.61 12.17
CA SER A 218 -11.90 -15.00 13.11
C SER A 218 -12.21 -13.52 12.82
N ASN A 219 -11.34 -12.85 12.07
CA ASN A 219 -11.53 -11.46 11.66
C ASN A 219 -12.22 -11.33 10.29
N TYR A 220 -12.65 -12.44 9.69
CA TYR A 220 -13.31 -12.41 8.38
C TYR A 220 -14.55 -11.52 8.38
N TYR A 221 -14.64 -10.66 7.36
CA TYR A 221 -15.82 -9.83 7.15
C TYR A 221 -16.20 -9.84 5.66
N PRO A 222 -17.42 -10.35 5.33
CA PRO A 222 -17.78 -10.65 3.94
C PRO A 222 -17.89 -9.43 3.02
N TYR A 223 -17.95 -8.25 3.58
CA TYR A 223 -18.01 -6.99 2.81
C TYR A 223 -16.64 -6.33 2.62
N THR A 224 -15.57 -6.92 3.12
CA THR A 224 -14.23 -6.43 2.89
C THR A 224 -13.83 -6.64 1.43
N ILE A 225 -13.42 -5.56 0.78
CA ILE A 225 -12.90 -5.61 -0.59
C ILE A 225 -11.41 -5.96 -0.58
N GLY A 226 -10.66 -5.36 0.31
CA GLY A 226 -9.22 -5.56 0.42
C GLY A 226 -8.47 -4.25 0.48
N GLY A 227 -7.18 -4.33 0.35
CA GLY A 227 -6.26 -3.19 0.43
C GLY A 227 -4.86 -3.66 0.75
N LYS A 228 -4.35 -3.17 1.87
CA LYS A 228 -2.99 -3.51 2.27
C LYS A 228 -2.92 -3.75 3.79
#